data_1b534a8a209405d6ba26f0960240b4d4
#
_entry.id   1b534a8a209405d6ba26f0960240b4d4
#
_cell.length_a   1.000
_cell.length_b   1.000
_cell.length_c   1.000
_cell.angle_alpha   90.00
_cell.angle_beta   90.00
_cell.angle_gamma   90.00
#
_symmetry.space_group_name_H-M   'P 1'
#
loop_
_entity.id
_entity.type
_entity.pdbx_description
1 polymer ?
#
loop_
_entity_poly.entity_id
_entity_poly.type
_entity_poly.pdbx_seq_one_letter_code
_entity_poly.pdbx_strand_id
1 'polypeptide(L)'
;MLLLPFLSVPELPAVLRHAAITFATPLLLGYVASWIALYAHEIGHAAAARAVGVRIWGVRLGVGPTVFEGSVRGCRLWLGLFPLVGSVILLDDDASAIGYRDIQPGPWRFEWGREAWRAPIISASGGIANLLVMLLVVIYWWLAGSPGLGSAIGDVFVYTFVANLSGYLNLFPLFSSDGRHLLDASVAAKERR
;
A
#
# COMPACT_ATOMS: atom_id res chain seq x y z
N MET A 1 -13.26 22.33 -4.75
CA MET A 1 -13.80 23.14 -5.89
C MET A 1 -12.85 23.23 -7.10
N LEU A 2 -11.72 22.55 -7.13
CA LEU A 2 -10.70 22.64 -8.22
C LEU A 2 -10.94 21.70 -9.42
N LEU A 3 -11.88 20.76 -9.37
CA LEU A 3 -12.19 19.82 -10.47
C LEU A 3 -13.46 20.18 -11.25
N LEU A 4 -14.18 21.22 -10.84
CA LEU A 4 -15.47 21.59 -11.45
C LEU A 4 -15.41 22.19 -12.85
N PRO A 5 -14.34 22.89 -13.29
CA PRO A 5 -14.32 23.46 -14.65
C PRO A 5 -14.20 22.43 -15.76
N PHE A 6 -13.65 21.23 -15.46
CA PHE A 6 -13.47 20.18 -16.48
C PHE A 6 -14.73 19.33 -16.72
N LEU A 7 -15.74 19.44 -15.86
CA LEU A 7 -17.00 18.68 -15.96
C LEU A 7 -18.19 19.51 -16.41
N SER A 8 -17.98 20.74 -16.89
CA SER A 8 -19.03 21.52 -17.52
C SER A 8 -19.31 20.97 -18.92
N VAL A 9 -20.02 19.84 -18.98
CA VAL A 9 -20.65 19.39 -20.23
C VAL A 9 -21.92 20.22 -20.40
N PRO A 10 -21.95 21.18 -21.33
CA PRO A 10 -23.02 22.20 -21.37
C PRO A 10 -24.41 21.63 -21.63
N GLU A 11 -24.49 20.42 -22.15
CA GLU A 11 -25.70 19.79 -22.63
C GLU A 11 -26.32 18.74 -21.71
N LEU A 12 -25.65 18.36 -20.61
CA LEU A 12 -26.21 17.40 -19.65
C LEU A 12 -27.28 18.06 -18.78
N PRO A 13 -28.48 17.45 -18.63
CA PRO A 13 -29.46 17.92 -17.66
C PRO A 13 -28.86 18.15 -16.29
N ALA A 14 -29.25 19.18 -15.58
CA ALA A 14 -28.68 19.56 -14.28
C ALA A 14 -28.67 18.39 -13.26
N VAL A 15 -29.70 17.54 -13.30
CA VAL A 15 -29.80 16.34 -12.46
C VAL A 15 -28.68 15.34 -12.76
N LEU A 16 -28.38 15.05 -14.02
CA LEU A 16 -27.30 14.12 -14.39
C LEU A 16 -25.93 14.68 -14.04
N ARG A 17 -25.74 15.98 -14.19
CA ARG A 17 -24.50 16.65 -13.79
C ARG A 17 -24.30 16.59 -12.28
N HIS A 18 -25.34 16.90 -11.52
CA HIS A 18 -25.29 16.82 -10.06
C HIS A 18 -25.01 15.39 -9.59
N ALA A 19 -25.70 14.39 -10.14
CA ALA A 19 -25.47 12.99 -9.85
C ALA A 19 -24.03 12.57 -10.20
N ALA A 20 -23.52 12.94 -11.38
CA ALA A 20 -22.15 12.61 -11.79
C ALA A 20 -21.11 13.18 -10.81
N ILE A 21 -21.25 14.44 -10.39
CA ILE A 21 -20.34 15.07 -9.43
C ILE A 21 -20.45 14.37 -8.06
N THR A 22 -21.67 14.10 -7.60
CA THR A 22 -21.92 13.49 -6.28
C THR A 22 -21.31 12.09 -6.18
N PHE A 23 -21.33 11.30 -7.24
CA PHE A 23 -20.76 9.94 -7.23
C PHE A 23 -19.31 9.89 -7.69
N ALA A 24 -18.91 10.66 -8.69
CA ALA A 24 -17.56 10.60 -9.24
C ALA A 24 -16.50 11.16 -8.25
N THR A 25 -16.84 12.22 -7.52
CA THR A 25 -15.88 12.83 -6.57
C THR A 25 -15.46 11.87 -5.45
N PRO A 26 -16.37 11.24 -4.69
CA PRO A 26 -15.97 10.29 -3.65
C PRO A 26 -15.24 9.06 -4.22
N LEU A 27 -15.64 8.55 -5.39
CA LEU A 27 -14.93 7.45 -6.04
C LEU A 27 -13.49 7.83 -6.41
N LEU A 28 -13.29 9.01 -6.97
CA LEU A 28 -11.96 9.51 -7.32
C LEU A 28 -11.10 9.73 -6.07
N LEU A 29 -11.66 10.36 -5.03
CA LEU A 29 -10.94 10.57 -3.77
C LEU A 29 -10.57 9.24 -3.12
N GLY A 30 -11.49 8.29 -3.06
CA GLY A 30 -11.23 6.95 -2.55
C GLY A 30 -10.15 6.22 -3.35
N TYR A 31 -10.19 6.32 -4.67
CA TYR A 31 -9.18 5.72 -5.55
C TYR A 31 -7.79 6.33 -5.32
N VAL A 32 -7.68 7.66 -5.27
CA VAL A 32 -6.40 8.34 -5.00
C VAL A 32 -5.88 8.04 -3.59
N ALA A 33 -6.76 8.06 -2.60
CA ALA A 33 -6.40 7.73 -1.21
C ALA A 33 -5.90 6.29 -1.08
N SER A 34 -6.52 5.34 -1.80
CA SER A 34 -6.06 3.94 -1.82
C SER A 34 -4.67 3.79 -2.44
N TRP A 35 -4.35 4.57 -3.49
CA TRP A 35 -3.00 4.63 -4.04
C TRP A 35 -1.99 5.16 -3.02
N ILE A 36 -2.32 6.24 -2.31
CA ILE A 36 -1.44 6.81 -1.27
C ILE A 36 -1.17 5.77 -0.18
N ALA A 37 -2.22 5.08 0.29
CA ALA A 37 -2.10 4.06 1.32
C ALA A 37 -1.25 2.87 0.86
N LEU A 38 -1.48 2.38 -0.37
CA LEU A 38 -0.72 1.29 -0.96
C LEU A 38 0.76 1.66 -1.15
N TYR A 39 1.04 2.85 -1.68
CA TYR A 39 2.41 3.34 -1.83
C TYR A 39 3.13 3.42 -0.48
N ALA A 40 2.49 4.01 0.53
CA ALA A 40 3.08 4.13 1.87
C ALA A 40 3.42 2.74 2.43
N HIS A 41 2.50 1.79 2.29
CA HIS A 41 2.65 0.42 2.76
C HIS A 41 3.85 -0.28 2.12
N GLU A 42 3.91 -0.34 0.80
CA GLU A 42 4.99 -1.03 0.08
C GLU A 42 6.35 -0.33 0.22
N ILE A 43 6.37 1.02 0.29
CA ILE A 43 7.59 1.76 0.60
C ILE A 43 8.09 1.42 2.01
N GLY A 44 7.18 1.24 2.97
CA GLY A 44 7.52 0.77 4.32
C GLY A 44 8.28 -0.54 4.28
N HIS A 45 7.75 -1.56 3.61
CA HIS A 45 8.40 -2.86 3.42
C HIS A 45 9.74 -2.74 2.70
N ALA A 46 9.81 -1.97 1.62
CA ALA A 46 11.02 -1.79 0.84
C ALA A 46 12.12 -1.07 1.64
N ALA A 47 11.75 -0.04 2.42
CA ALA A 47 12.70 0.68 3.28
C ALA A 47 13.26 -0.21 4.38
N ALA A 48 12.40 -0.98 5.05
CA ALA A 48 12.82 -1.91 6.08
C ALA A 48 13.71 -3.03 5.52
N ALA A 49 13.34 -3.63 4.38
CA ALA A 49 14.15 -4.64 3.72
C ALA A 49 15.58 -4.12 3.44
N ARG A 50 15.69 -2.90 2.88
CA ARG A 50 16.99 -2.26 2.67
C ARG A 50 17.75 -1.98 3.96
N ALA A 51 17.06 -1.51 4.99
CA ALA A 51 17.67 -1.18 6.27
C ALA A 51 18.26 -2.41 6.96
N VAL A 52 17.64 -3.58 6.80
CA VAL A 52 18.14 -4.86 7.33
C VAL A 52 19.04 -5.62 6.34
N GLY A 53 19.42 -5.00 5.21
CA GLY A 53 20.37 -5.57 4.26
C GLY A 53 19.79 -6.61 3.30
N VAL A 54 18.46 -6.68 3.15
CA VAL A 54 17.81 -7.58 2.19
C VAL A 54 17.68 -6.91 0.84
N ARG A 55 18.07 -7.60 -0.22
CA ARG A 55 17.97 -7.09 -1.59
C ARG A 55 16.53 -7.17 -2.09
N ILE A 56 16.10 -6.12 -2.79
CA ILE A 56 14.78 -6.04 -3.42
C ILE A 56 14.96 -6.30 -4.91
N TRP A 57 14.27 -7.30 -5.44
CA TRP A 57 14.23 -7.59 -6.86
C TRP A 57 13.19 -6.73 -7.58
N GLY A 58 12.04 -6.51 -6.96
CA GLY A 58 10.98 -5.73 -7.55
C GLY A 58 9.89 -5.31 -6.57
N VAL A 59 9.08 -4.38 -7.02
CA VAL A 59 7.89 -3.89 -6.29
C VAL A 59 6.71 -3.92 -7.26
N ARG A 60 5.65 -4.58 -6.85
CA ARG A 60 4.38 -4.55 -7.56
C ARG A 60 3.37 -3.72 -6.77
N LEU A 61 2.77 -2.75 -7.43
CA LEU A 61 1.75 -1.87 -6.86
C LEU A 61 0.46 -2.03 -7.64
N GLY A 62 -0.60 -2.45 -6.96
CA GLY A 62 -1.90 -2.65 -7.56
C GLY A 62 -2.03 -3.97 -8.33
N VAL A 63 -3.26 -4.25 -8.71
CA VAL A 63 -3.69 -5.44 -9.47
C VAL A 63 -4.43 -5.05 -10.74
N GLY A 64 -4.79 -6.05 -11.54
CA GLY A 64 -5.46 -5.86 -12.84
C GLY A 64 -4.45 -5.61 -13.97
N PRO A 65 -4.89 -4.98 -15.07
CA PRO A 65 -4.02 -4.67 -16.20
C PRO A 65 -2.81 -3.84 -15.76
N THR A 66 -1.61 -4.23 -16.21
CA THR A 66 -0.40 -3.47 -15.93
C THR A 66 -0.42 -2.19 -16.77
N VAL A 67 -0.44 -1.03 -16.10
CA VAL A 67 -0.43 0.29 -16.75
C VAL A 67 0.97 0.86 -16.90
N PHE A 68 1.92 0.35 -16.12
CA PHE A 68 3.32 0.72 -16.22
C PHE A 68 4.21 -0.44 -15.79
N GLU A 69 5.29 -0.66 -16.54
CA GLU A 69 6.40 -1.54 -16.18
C GLU A 69 7.71 -0.83 -16.45
N GLY A 70 8.63 -0.90 -15.49
CA GLY A 70 9.92 -0.25 -15.60
C GLY A 70 10.93 -0.77 -14.59
N SER A 71 12.10 -0.13 -14.53
CA SER A 71 13.09 -0.43 -13.49
C SER A 71 13.72 0.85 -12.95
N VAL A 72 13.95 0.88 -11.65
CA VAL A 72 14.60 1.98 -10.95
C VAL A 72 15.78 1.43 -10.14
N ARG A 73 16.99 1.81 -10.52
CA ARG A 73 18.22 1.34 -9.85
C ARG A 73 18.32 -0.19 -9.73
N GLY A 74 17.90 -0.91 -10.79
CA GLY A 74 17.93 -2.38 -10.83
C GLY A 74 16.75 -3.07 -10.14
N CYS A 75 15.87 -2.35 -9.48
CA CYS A 75 14.63 -2.85 -8.92
C CYS A 75 13.52 -2.75 -9.97
N ARG A 76 12.83 -3.83 -10.28
CA ARG A 76 11.69 -3.82 -11.20
C ARG A 76 10.47 -3.21 -10.53
N LEU A 77 9.67 -2.45 -11.28
CA LEU A 77 8.45 -1.82 -10.81
C LEU A 77 7.30 -2.14 -11.75
N TRP A 78 6.20 -2.63 -11.21
CA TRP A 78 4.95 -2.86 -11.93
C TRP A 78 3.83 -2.08 -11.26
N LEU A 79 3.04 -1.36 -12.06
CA LEU A 79 1.82 -0.69 -11.61
C LEU A 79 0.63 -1.35 -12.28
N GLY A 80 -0.27 -1.90 -11.47
CA GLY A 80 -1.59 -2.35 -11.92
C GLY A 80 -2.58 -1.19 -11.94
N LEU A 81 -3.75 -1.41 -12.51
CA LEU A 81 -4.78 -0.37 -12.59
C LEU A 81 -5.47 -0.11 -11.24
N PHE A 82 -5.65 -1.14 -10.42
CA PHE A 82 -6.43 -1.06 -9.17
C PHE A 82 -5.54 -1.12 -7.93
N PRO A 83 -5.58 -0.10 -7.04
CA PRO A 83 -4.73 -0.02 -5.84
C PRO A 83 -5.25 -0.88 -4.68
N LEU A 84 -5.44 -2.18 -4.91
CA LEU A 84 -6.01 -3.08 -3.92
C LEU A 84 -4.96 -3.88 -3.16
N VAL A 85 -3.90 -4.31 -3.83
CA VAL A 85 -2.85 -5.16 -3.28
C VAL A 85 -1.52 -4.74 -3.86
N GLY A 86 -0.46 -4.78 -3.05
CA GLY A 86 0.92 -4.61 -3.48
C GLY A 86 1.79 -5.76 -3.00
N SER A 87 3.04 -5.75 -3.40
CA SER A 87 4.05 -6.68 -2.90
C SER A 87 5.46 -6.18 -3.16
N VAL A 88 6.33 -6.36 -2.19
CA VAL A 88 7.78 -6.21 -2.34
C VAL A 88 8.39 -7.60 -2.52
N ILE A 89 9.05 -7.81 -3.65
CA ILE A 89 9.69 -9.09 -4.00
C ILE A 89 11.15 -9.02 -3.56
N LEU A 90 11.49 -9.85 -2.57
CA LEU A 90 12.82 -9.91 -1.99
C LEU A 90 13.69 -10.93 -2.73
N LEU A 91 15.00 -10.67 -2.81
CA LEU A 91 15.99 -11.64 -3.26
C LEU A 91 16.63 -12.29 -2.05
N ASP A 92 16.63 -13.61 -2.05
CA ASP A 92 17.49 -14.40 -1.16
C ASP A 92 18.92 -14.39 -1.71
N ASP A 93 19.92 -14.35 -0.82
CA ASP A 93 21.32 -14.37 -1.24
C ASP A 93 21.68 -15.69 -1.94
N ASP A 94 20.99 -16.78 -1.62
CA ASP A 94 21.12 -18.08 -2.28
C ASP A 94 20.29 -18.21 -3.57
N ALA A 95 19.36 -17.30 -3.84
CA ALA A 95 18.49 -17.34 -5.02
C ALA A 95 19.20 -16.99 -6.34
N SER A 96 20.50 -16.71 -6.32
CA SER A 96 21.32 -16.69 -7.54
C SER A 96 21.36 -18.05 -8.26
N ALA A 97 20.91 -19.13 -7.60
CA ALA A 97 20.82 -20.48 -8.14
C ALA A 97 19.40 -20.90 -8.55
N ILE A 98 18.35 -20.22 -8.07
CA ILE A 98 16.96 -20.53 -8.42
C ILE A 98 16.54 -19.62 -9.57
N GLY A 99 16.59 -20.19 -10.76
CA GLY A 99 16.17 -19.49 -11.98
C GLY A 99 14.74 -18.97 -11.85
N TYR A 100 14.51 -17.78 -12.35
CA TYR A 100 13.29 -16.97 -12.48
C TYR A 100 11.98 -17.74 -12.83
N ARG A 101 12.01 -19.05 -13.06
CA ARG A 101 10.89 -19.84 -13.61
C ARG A 101 9.84 -20.27 -12.59
N ASP A 102 10.10 -20.21 -11.28
CA ASP A 102 9.23 -20.82 -10.28
C ASP A 102 8.58 -19.81 -9.32
N ILE A 103 8.56 -18.52 -9.67
CA ILE A 103 7.79 -17.54 -8.92
C ILE A 103 6.31 -17.65 -9.32
N GLN A 104 5.69 -18.78 -8.97
CA GLN A 104 4.25 -18.94 -8.94
C GLN A 104 3.69 -18.14 -7.76
N PRO A 105 2.51 -17.52 -7.87
CA PRO A 105 1.82 -16.89 -6.75
C PRO A 105 1.35 -17.97 -5.76
N GLY A 106 2.24 -18.38 -4.88
CA GLY A 106 1.99 -19.30 -3.78
C GLY A 106 2.39 -18.64 -2.46
N PRO A 107 2.06 -19.25 -1.31
CA PRO A 107 2.50 -18.73 -0.03
C PRO A 107 4.03 -18.74 0.00
N TRP A 108 4.62 -17.57 -0.10
CA TRP A 108 6.05 -17.36 -0.11
C TRP A 108 6.65 -17.84 1.21
N ARG A 109 7.24 -19.01 1.22
CA ARG A 109 8.11 -19.43 2.32
C ARG A 109 9.50 -18.87 2.02
N PHE A 110 9.75 -17.64 2.43
CA PHE A 110 11.10 -17.14 2.51
C PHE A 110 11.80 -17.89 3.65
N GLU A 111 12.77 -18.71 3.33
CA GLU A 111 13.55 -19.44 4.34
C GLU A 111 14.58 -18.51 4.96
N TRP A 112 14.17 -17.77 5.98
CA TRP A 112 15.01 -16.78 6.67
C TRP A 112 16.25 -17.37 7.37
N GLY A 113 16.40 -18.68 7.46
CA GLY A 113 17.54 -19.32 8.05
C GLY A 113 17.96 -18.68 9.39
N ARG A 114 19.24 -18.30 9.51
CA ARG A 114 19.78 -17.60 10.70
C ARG A 114 19.30 -16.16 10.84
N GLU A 115 18.72 -15.60 9.81
CA GLU A 115 18.29 -14.20 9.71
C GLU A 115 16.79 -14.01 9.91
N ALA A 116 16.12 -14.98 10.54
CA ALA A 116 14.67 -14.97 10.80
C ALA A 116 14.19 -13.70 11.54
N TRP A 117 15.09 -12.99 12.24
CA TRP A 117 14.79 -11.72 12.89
C TRP A 117 14.44 -10.58 11.92
N ARG A 118 14.84 -10.68 10.64
CA ARG A 118 14.54 -9.67 9.61
C ARG A 118 13.07 -9.70 9.19
N ALA A 119 12.46 -10.88 9.16
CA ALA A 119 11.08 -11.06 8.72
C ALA A 119 10.08 -10.20 9.48
N PRO A 120 10.02 -10.19 10.83
CA PRO A 120 9.06 -9.37 11.56
C PRO A 120 9.27 -7.87 11.35
N ILE A 121 10.50 -7.41 11.18
CA ILE A 121 10.80 -5.99 10.91
C ILE A 121 10.21 -5.59 9.55
N ILE A 122 10.46 -6.38 8.51
CA ILE A 122 9.96 -6.11 7.17
C ILE A 122 8.43 -6.21 7.16
N SER A 123 7.84 -7.25 7.75
CA SER A 123 6.39 -7.44 7.75
C SER A 123 5.63 -6.36 8.53
N ALA A 124 6.19 -5.85 9.64
CA ALA A 124 5.53 -4.80 10.41
C ALA A 124 5.60 -3.41 9.74
N SER A 125 6.63 -3.20 8.92
CA SER A 125 6.97 -1.86 8.42
C SER A 125 5.92 -1.25 7.47
N GLY A 126 5.21 -2.06 6.70
CA GLY A 126 4.12 -1.58 5.84
C GLY A 126 2.99 -0.94 6.64
N GLY A 127 2.49 -1.66 7.65
CA GLY A 127 1.45 -1.13 8.54
C GLY A 127 1.94 0.07 9.38
N ILE A 128 3.20 0.07 9.82
CA ILE A 128 3.80 1.21 10.52
C ILE A 128 3.85 2.44 9.60
N ALA A 129 4.19 2.27 8.33
CA ALA A 129 4.19 3.36 7.36
C ALA A 129 2.79 3.96 7.18
N ASN A 130 1.76 3.13 7.09
CA ASN A 130 0.37 3.61 7.03
C ASN A 130 -0.04 4.35 8.32
N LEU A 131 0.38 3.88 9.49
CA LEU A 131 0.15 4.57 10.76
C LEU A 131 0.80 5.97 10.77
N LEU A 132 2.02 6.09 10.24
CA LEU A 132 2.71 7.39 10.12
C LEU A 132 1.96 8.34 9.18
N VAL A 133 1.45 7.85 8.04
CA VAL A 133 0.62 8.67 7.14
C VAL A 133 -0.65 9.11 7.84
N MET A 134 -1.33 8.22 8.57
CA MET A 134 -2.52 8.60 9.35
C MET A 134 -2.21 9.71 10.35
N LEU A 135 -1.10 9.61 11.07
CA LEU A 135 -0.67 10.64 12.02
C LEU A 135 -0.42 11.98 11.33
N LEU A 136 0.28 11.98 10.20
CA LEU A 136 0.53 13.20 9.41
C LEU A 136 -0.76 13.83 8.91
N VAL A 137 -1.71 13.02 8.44
CA VAL A 137 -3.02 13.48 7.96
C VAL A 137 -3.84 14.08 9.10
N VAL A 138 -3.80 13.48 10.30
CA VAL A 138 -4.47 14.03 11.51
C VAL A 138 -3.85 15.36 11.92
N ILE A 139 -2.52 15.46 11.95
CA ILE A 139 -1.81 16.70 12.29
C ILE A 139 -2.17 17.79 11.27
N TYR A 140 -2.15 17.48 9.98
CA TYR A 140 -2.51 18.44 8.93
C TYR A 140 -3.96 18.92 9.07
N TRP A 141 -4.90 18.01 9.28
CA TRP A 141 -6.31 18.34 9.50
C TRP A 141 -6.51 19.25 10.70
N TRP A 142 -5.82 18.97 11.81
CA TRP A 142 -5.86 19.79 13.01
C TRP A 142 -5.29 21.20 12.76
N LEU A 143 -4.13 21.31 12.11
CA LEU A 143 -3.50 22.58 11.75
C LEU A 143 -4.35 23.41 10.76
N ALA A 144 -5.14 22.74 9.92
CA ALA A 144 -6.08 23.38 9.01
C ALA A 144 -7.39 23.88 9.68
N GLY A 145 -7.46 23.81 11.01
CA GLY A 145 -8.63 24.26 11.78
C GLY A 145 -9.76 23.23 11.84
N SER A 146 -9.46 21.96 11.65
CA SER A 146 -10.40 20.83 11.76
C SER A 146 -11.67 21.03 10.90
N PRO A 147 -11.54 21.27 9.60
CA PRO A 147 -12.68 21.53 8.73
C PRO A 147 -13.65 20.34 8.72
N GLY A 148 -14.95 20.64 8.74
CA GLY A 148 -16.01 19.63 8.77
C GLY A 148 -16.07 18.78 7.49
N LEU A 149 -16.80 17.66 7.59
CA LEU A 149 -17.14 16.82 6.43
C LEU A 149 -17.94 17.63 5.42
N GLY A 150 -17.74 17.34 4.13
CA GLY A 150 -18.31 18.11 3.01
C GLY A 150 -17.45 19.30 2.60
N SER A 151 -16.39 19.63 3.34
CA SER A 151 -15.33 20.50 2.83
C SER A 151 -14.28 19.66 2.09
N ALA A 152 -13.63 20.24 1.07
CA ALA A 152 -12.62 19.53 0.29
C ALA A 152 -11.48 18.94 1.17
N ILE A 153 -11.05 19.67 2.20
CA ILE A 153 -10.02 19.22 3.14
C ILE A 153 -10.55 18.12 4.05
N GLY A 154 -11.77 18.26 4.58
CA GLY A 154 -12.39 17.25 5.44
C GLY A 154 -12.64 15.93 4.69
N ASP A 155 -13.06 16.00 3.46
CA ASP A 155 -13.29 14.82 2.62
C ASP A 155 -11.96 14.11 2.30
N VAL A 156 -10.92 14.84 1.87
CA VAL A 156 -9.58 14.29 1.65
C VAL A 156 -9.03 13.64 2.92
N PHE A 157 -9.23 14.29 4.08
CA PHE A 157 -8.83 13.72 5.38
C PHE A 157 -9.48 12.35 5.59
N VAL A 158 -10.80 12.25 5.48
CA VAL A 158 -11.53 11.01 5.76
C VAL A 158 -11.10 9.88 4.82
N TYR A 159 -11.07 10.13 3.51
CA TYR A 159 -10.68 9.10 2.55
C TYR A 159 -9.24 8.62 2.77
N THR A 160 -8.30 9.54 3.00
CA THR A 160 -6.89 9.19 3.23
C THR A 160 -6.72 8.46 4.56
N PHE A 161 -7.41 8.90 5.61
CA PHE A 161 -7.36 8.25 6.92
C PHE A 161 -7.91 6.82 6.85
N VAL A 162 -9.09 6.61 6.27
CA VAL A 162 -9.72 5.29 6.16
C VAL A 162 -8.89 4.34 5.30
N ALA A 163 -8.35 4.81 4.17
CA ALA A 163 -7.49 3.99 3.32
C ALA A 163 -6.23 3.52 4.06
N ASN A 164 -5.56 4.42 4.81
CA ASN A 164 -4.38 4.05 5.59
C ASN A 164 -4.72 3.19 6.81
N LEU A 165 -5.88 3.39 7.43
CA LEU A 165 -6.37 2.52 8.51
C LEU A 165 -6.53 1.08 8.01
N SER A 166 -7.06 0.86 6.81
CA SER A 166 -7.18 -0.48 6.23
C SER A 166 -5.81 -1.12 6.02
N GLY A 167 -4.82 -0.37 5.54
CA GLY A 167 -3.44 -0.83 5.40
C GLY A 167 -2.77 -1.15 6.74
N TYR A 168 -3.02 -0.35 7.79
CA TYR A 168 -2.57 -0.64 9.15
C TYR A 168 -3.18 -1.92 9.71
N LEU A 169 -4.48 -2.15 9.45
CA LEU A 169 -5.18 -3.36 9.91
C LEU A 169 -4.62 -4.66 9.30
N ASN A 170 -3.84 -4.60 8.22
CA ASN A 170 -3.10 -5.76 7.70
C ASN A 170 -2.05 -6.32 8.68
N LEU A 171 -1.68 -5.59 9.73
CA LEU A 171 -0.84 -6.13 10.82
C LEU A 171 -1.58 -7.13 11.70
N PHE A 172 -2.90 -7.17 11.67
CA PHE A 172 -3.66 -8.16 12.42
C PHE A 172 -3.73 -9.47 11.63
N PRO A 173 -3.45 -10.63 12.28
CA PRO A 173 -3.33 -11.92 11.61
C PRO A 173 -4.66 -12.51 11.13
N LEU A 174 -5.70 -11.69 11.00
CA LEU A 174 -7.07 -12.15 10.74
C LEU A 174 -7.31 -12.57 9.30
N PHE A 175 -6.62 -11.99 8.29
CA PHE A 175 -7.01 -12.20 6.90
C PHE A 175 -5.90 -12.48 5.90
N SER A 176 -4.69 -12.15 6.10
CA SER A 176 -3.55 -12.52 5.26
C SER A 176 -2.34 -11.62 5.47
N SER A 177 -1.30 -12.04 4.99
CA SER A 177 -0.02 -11.49 4.66
C SER A 177 0.82 -11.03 5.85
N ASP A 178 0.76 -9.80 6.27
CA ASP A 178 1.80 -9.25 7.16
C ASP A 178 1.70 -9.73 8.60
N GLY A 179 0.52 -9.68 9.18
CA GLY A 179 0.29 -10.15 10.54
C GLY A 179 0.47 -11.67 10.66
N ARG A 180 0.14 -12.43 9.62
CA ARG A 180 0.36 -13.88 9.59
C ARG A 180 1.85 -14.21 9.46
N HIS A 181 2.59 -13.47 8.65
CA HIS A 181 4.05 -13.62 8.56
C HIS A 181 4.76 -13.26 9.88
N LEU A 182 4.26 -12.26 10.60
CA LEU A 182 4.72 -11.94 11.96
C LEU A 182 4.50 -13.09 12.92
N LEU A 183 3.35 -13.74 12.89
CA LEU A 183 3.00 -14.89 13.70
C LEU A 183 3.88 -16.10 13.35
N ASP A 184 3.98 -16.43 12.07
CA ASP A 184 4.77 -17.57 11.59
C ASP A 184 6.26 -17.40 11.94
N ALA A 185 6.81 -16.19 11.79
CA ALA A 185 8.17 -15.88 12.18
C ALA A 185 8.40 -16.01 13.71
N SER A 186 7.42 -15.62 14.51
CA SER A 186 7.49 -15.74 15.97
C SER A 186 7.43 -17.20 16.46
N VAL A 187 6.61 -18.02 15.81
CA VAL A 187 6.50 -19.46 16.09
C VAL A 187 7.81 -20.17 15.70
N ALA A 188 8.33 -19.92 14.50
CA ALA A 188 9.59 -20.50 14.04
C ALA A 188 10.80 -20.11 14.92
N ALA A 189 10.81 -18.91 15.47
CA ALA A 189 11.83 -18.47 16.42
C ALA A 189 11.74 -19.20 17.78
N LYS A 190 10.54 -19.59 18.19
CA LYS A 190 10.30 -20.30 19.45
C LYS A 190 10.66 -21.79 19.38
N GLU A 191 10.45 -22.41 18.23
CA GLU A 191 10.80 -23.82 17.99
C GLU A 191 12.31 -24.08 17.88
N ARG A 192 13.11 -23.03 17.67
CA ARG A 192 14.59 -23.11 17.56
C ARG A 192 15.35 -22.86 18.87
N ARG A 193 14.64 -22.60 19.97
CA ARG A 193 15.19 -22.45 21.34
C ARG A 193 15.03 -23.73 22.15
#